data_8f921a9bb85ca5b7a503b88f6e10eba9
#
_entry.id   8f921a9bb85ca5b7a503b88f6e10eba9
#
_cell.length_a   1.000
_cell.length_b   1.000
_cell.length_c   1.000
_cell.angle_alpha   90.00
_cell.angle_beta   90.00
_cell.angle_gamma   90.00
#
_symmetry.space_group_name_H-M   'P 1'
#
loop_
_entity.id
_entity.type
_entity.pdbx_description
1 polymer ?
#
loop_
_entity_poly.entity_id
_entity_poly.type
_entity_poly.pdbx_seq_one_letter_code
_entity_poly.pdbx_strand_id
1 'polypeptide(L)'
;MKHWNAAASDVVCIAPYQHLMQRVTPEQLDALFEPPAVVEEKLIPGGEENSTPTVGANASDLPPEGAGLALGRPGGEAIAPTISIDDFAKIDLRIAKIVNCEPVEGSVKLLRLTLDVGEGRMRNVFSGIASMYQPEDLIGQLTVLVANLAPRKMKFGVSEGMVLAASHADEKAEPGIYILKPWPGAQPGMRIH
;
A
#
# COMPACT_ATOMS: atom_id res chain seq x y z
N MET A 1 45.07 -51.20 -8.71
CA MET A 1 43.66 -51.61 -8.69
C MET A 1 43.11 -51.28 -7.30
N LYS A 2 42.25 -50.26 -7.19
CA LYS A 2 41.65 -49.86 -5.93
C LYS A 2 40.20 -50.37 -5.93
N HIS A 3 39.92 -51.30 -5.02
CA HIS A 3 38.59 -51.85 -4.81
C HIS A 3 37.69 -50.78 -4.15
N TRP A 4 36.58 -50.47 -4.79
CA TRP A 4 35.49 -49.70 -4.19
C TRP A 4 34.60 -50.68 -3.40
N ASN A 5 34.56 -50.53 -2.08
CA ASN A 5 33.54 -51.16 -1.25
C ASN A 5 32.22 -50.40 -1.40
N ALA A 6 31.24 -51.03 -1.98
CA ALA A 6 29.88 -50.55 -2.00
C ALA A 6 29.33 -50.74 -0.58
N ALA A 7 29.19 -49.64 0.16
CA ALA A 7 28.38 -49.61 1.39
C ALA A 7 26.91 -49.80 1.01
N ALA A 8 26.26 -50.74 1.66
CA ALA A 8 24.84 -50.99 1.51
C ALA A 8 24.07 -49.72 1.83
N SER A 9 23.38 -49.18 0.85
CA SER A 9 22.45 -48.07 1.03
C SER A 9 21.18 -48.60 1.68
N ASP A 10 20.92 -48.16 2.92
CA ASP A 10 19.61 -48.30 3.55
C ASP A 10 18.56 -47.69 2.62
N VAL A 11 17.70 -48.52 2.07
CA VAL A 11 16.55 -48.08 1.27
C VAL A 11 15.59 -47.45 2.23
N VAL A 12 15.63 -46.12 2.33
CA VAL A 12 14.57 -45.34 3.03
C VAL A 12 13.32 -45.47 2.20
N CYS A 13 12.36 -46.23 2.67
CA CYS A 13 11.01 -46.26 2.08
C CYS A 13 10.41 -44.86 2.13
N ILE A 14 10.30 -44.22 0.99
CA ILE A 14 9.54 -42.97 0.85
C ILE A 14 8.06 -43.30 1.04
N ALA A 15 7.43 -42.71 2.06
CA ALA A 15 6.00 -42.83 2.25
C ALA A 15 5.22 -42.38 1.00
N PRO A 16 4.13 -43.05 0.63
CA PRO A 16 3.36 -42.66 -0.54
C PRO A 16 2.88 -41.22 -0.40
N TYR A 17 2.99 -40.46 -1.47
CA TYR A 17 2.58 -39.05 -1.56
C TYR A 17 1.11 -38.92 -1.17
N GLN A 18 0.81 -38.11 -0.15
CA GLN A 18 -0.54 -37.73 0.22
C GLN A 18 -0.74 -36.27 -0.21
N HIS A 19 -1.79 -36.04 -0.98
CA HIS A 19 -2.21 -34.69 -1.31
C HIS A 19 -2.63 -33.94 -0.05
N LEU A 20 -1.84 -32.93 0.36
CA LEU A 20 -2.11 -32.07 1.51
C LEU A 20 -3.21 -31.03 1.24
N MET A 21 -3.57 -30.84 -0.02
CA MET A 21 -4.63 -29.90 -0.42
C MET A 21 -5.62 -30.60 -1.33
N GLN A 22 -6.90 -30.63 -0.95
CA GLN A 22 -8.00 -30.97 -1.83
C GLN A 22 -8.50 -29.71 -2.52
N ARG A 23 -8.79 -29.81 -3.83
CA ARG A 23 -9.47 -28.73 -4.54
C ARG A 23 -10.86 -28.54 -3.92
N VAL A 24 -11.14 -27.32 -3.48
CA VAL A 24 -12.48 -26.93 -3.04
C VAL A 24 -13.43 -27.05 -4.24
N THR A 25 -14.53 -27.77 -4.08
CA THR A 25 -15.55 -27.88 -5.12
C THR A 25 -16.43 -26.63 -5.14
N PRO A 26 -17.05 -26.27 -6.28
CA PRO A 26 -17.96 -25.12 -6.35
C PRO A 26 -19.05 -25.14 -5.28
N GLU A 27 -19.58 -26.32 -4.96
CA GLU A 27 -20.61 -26.53 -3.92
C GLU A 27 -20.12 -26.20 -2.51
N GLN A 28 -18.82 -26.42 -2.23
CA GLN A 28 -18.21 -26.04 -0.96
C GLN A 28 -17.91 -24.54 -0.89
N LEU A 29 -17.70 -23.89 -2.02
CA LEU A 29 -17.59 -22.43 -2.11
C LEU A 29 -18.95 -21.77 -1.88
N ASP A 30 -20.03 -22.28 -2.47
CA ASP A 30 -21.38 -21.75 -2.28
C ASP A 30 -21.87 -21.89 -0.84
N ALA A 31 -21.46 -22.96 -0.14
CA ALA A 31 -21.77 -23.14 1.28
C ALA A 31 -21.04 -22.17 2.22
N LEU A 32 -19.97 -21.50 1.76
CA LEU A 32 -19.22 -20.49 2.52
C LEU A 32 -19.87 -19.10 2.42
N PHE A 33 -20.70 -18.87 1.40
CA PHE A 33 -21.44 -17.62 1.21
C PHE A 33 -22.89 -17.84 1.60
N GLU A 34 -23.20 -17.89 2.89
CA GLU A 34 -24.58 -17.75 3.34
C GLU A 34 -25.08 -16.37 2.94
N PRO A 35 -26.15 -16.25 2.16
CA PRO A 35 -26.77 -14.95 1.92
C PRO A 35 -27.24 -14.39 3.28
N PRO A 36 -27.10 -13.08 3.51
CA PRO A 36 -27.54 -12.47 4.76
C PRO A 36 -29.02 -12.82 4.97
N ALA A 37 -29.33 -13.37 6.12
CA ALA A 37 -30.70 -13.74 6.50
C ALA A 37 -31.60 -12.52 6.32
N VAL A 38 -32.59 -12.65 5.43
CA VAL A 38 -33.67 -11.67 5.29
C VAL A 38 -34.47 -11.72 6.60
N VAL A 39 -34.30 -10.70 7.43
CA VAL A 39 -35.11 -10.51 8.65
C VAL A 39 -36.50 -10.12 8.15
N GLU A 40 -37.43 -11.07 8.16
CA GLU A 40 -38.85 -10.76 7.96
C GLU A 40 -39.30 -9.86 9.12
N GLU A 41 -39.55 -8.62 8.77
CA GLU A 41 -40.13 -7.62 9.66
C GLU A 41 -41.59 -7.98 9.90
N LYS A 42 -41.85 -8.50 11.11
CA LYS A 42 -43.16 -8.90 11.58
C LYS A 42 -44.01 -7.64 11.78
N LEU A 43 -44.95 -7.41 10.87
CA LEU A 43 -45.99 -6.36 10.94
C LEU A 43 -46.76 -6.48 12.26
N ILE A 44 -46.71 -5.44 13.07
CA ILE A 44 -47.63 -5.17 14.18
C ILE A 44 -48.69 -4.19 13.66
N PRO A 45 -49.96 -4.53 13.68
CA PRO A 45 -51.01 -3.61 13.27
C PRO A 45 -51.49 -2.72 14.45
N GLY A 46 -51.58 -1.43 14.19
CA GLY A 46 -52.36 -0.57 15.04
C GLY A 46 -51.88 0.86 15.22
N GLY A 47 -52.58 1.83 14.61
CA GLY A 47 -52.85 3.11 15.25
C GLY A 47 -52.32 4.39 14.59
N GLU A 48 -53.22 5.00 13.80
CA GLU A 48 -53.50 6.44 13.71
C GLU A 48 -52.57 7.41 13.01
N GLU A 49 -53.21 8.02 12.02
CA GLU A 49 -52.87 9.20 11.22
C GLU A 49 -52.25 10.35 11.99
N ASN A 50 -51.21 11.00 11.46
CA ASN A 50 -51.33 12.44 11.18
C ASN A 50 -50.16 12.97 10.34
N SER A 51 -50.54 13.69 9.27
CA SER A 51 -49.89 14.84 8.62
C SER A 51 -48.45 14.74 8.13
N THR A 52 -48.35 14.67 6.80
CA THR A 52 -47.23 15.20 6.00
C THR A 52 -46.81 16.61 6.40
N PRO A 53 -45.50 16.89 6.38
CA PRO A 53 -45.05 17.90 5.44
C PRO A 53 -43.90 17.38 4.55
N THR A 54 -44.11 17.56 3.28
CA THR A 54 -43.12 17.54 2.21
C THR A 54 -42.02 18.54 2.51
N VAL A 55 -40.82 18.07 2.81
CA VAL A 55 -39.59 18.86 2.72
C VAL A 55 -38.59 18.06 1.91
N GLY A 56 -38.26 18.60 0.75
CA GLY A 56 -37.23 18.08 -0.11
C GLY A 56 -35.88 18.04 0.63
N ALA A 57 -35.43 16.85 1.01
CA ALA A 57 -34.09 16.65 1.48
C ALA A 57 -33.20 16.49 0.23
N ASN A 58 -32.37 17.49 0.00
CA ASN A 58 -31.29 17.41 -0.95
C ASN A 58 -30.36 16.27 -0.54
N ALA A 59 -29.98 15.45 -1.49
CA ALA A 59 -29.08 14.29 -1.33
C ALA A 59 -27.61 14.67 -0.98
N SER A 60 -27.39 15.87 -0.43
CA SER A 60 -26.06 16.39 -0.06
C SER A 60 -25.77 16.43 1.44
N ASP A 61 -26.70 15.97 2.31
CA ASP A 61 -26.52 16.01 3.77
C ASP A 61 -26.31 14.65 4.44
N LEU A 62 -25.93 13.62 3.70
CA LEU A 62 -25.41 12.40 4.30
C LEU A 62 -23.95 12.68 4.73
N PRO A 63 -23.60 12.52 6.01
CA PRO A 63 -22.20 12.56 6.40
C PRO A 63 -21.45 11.48 5.62
N PRO A 64 -20.21 11.74 5.20
CA PRO A 64 -19.44 10.73 4.45
C PRO A 64 -19.38 9.45 5.27
N GLU A 65 -19.89 8.36 4.71
CA GLU A 65 -19.76 7.02 5.29
C GLU A 65 -18.27 6.75 5.51
N GLY A 66 -17.81 6.84 6.73
CA GLY A 66 -16.42 6.63 7.10
C GLY A 66 -15.91 7.46 8.27
N ALA A 67 -16.64 8.48 8.72
CA ALA A 67 -16.19 9.33 9.83
C ALA A 67 -16.31 8.69 11.22
N GLY A 68 -16.86 7.48 11.34
CA GLY A 68 -17.25 6.90 12.62
C GLY A 68 -16.33 5.86 13.27
N LEU A 69 -15.22 5.42 12.64
CA LEU A 69 -14.43 4.31 13.15
C LEU A 69 -12.91 4.53 13.00
N ALA A 70 -12.40 5.70 13.31
CA ALA A 70 -10.95 5.95 13.33
C ALA A 70 -10.23 5.26 14.51
N LEU A 71 -10.98 4.83 15.54
CA LEU A 71 -10.43 4.10 16.68
C LEU A 71 -10.22 2.62 16.32
N GLY A 72 -8.98 2.25 16.02
CA GLY A 72 -8.57 0.88 15.83
C GLY A 72 -8.08 0.48 14.44
N ARG A 73 -7.95 1.41 13.51
CA ARG A 73 -7.30 1.13 12.22
C ARG A 73 -5.78 1.27 12.33
N PRO A 74 -5.00 0.29 11.84
CA PRO A 74 -3.54 0.30 11.98
C PRO A 74 -2.83 1.54 11.43
N GLY A 75 -3.42 2.25 10.46
CA GLY A 75 -2.85 3.49 9.91
C GLY A 75 -3.45 4.77 10.48
N GLY A 76 -4.46 4.68 11.35
CA GLY A 76 -5.15 5.86 11.92
C GLY A 76 -6.07 6.61 10.97
N GLU A 77 -6.10 6.30 9.67
CA GLU A 77 -6.94 6.96 8.66
C GLU A 77 -7.99 6.03 8.06
N ALA A 78 -9.12 6.60 7.66
CA ALA A 78 -10.10 5.93 6.85
C ALA A 78 -9.62 5.82 5.39
N ILE A 79 -10.09 4.77 4.70
CA ILE A 79 -9.88 4.67 3.26
C ILE A 79 -10.57 5.85 2.58
N ALA A 80 -9.85 6.53 1.69
CA ALA A 80 -10.37 7.64 0.90
C ALA A 80 -11.54 7.19 0.00
N PRO A 81 -12.37 8.13 -0.50
CA PRO A 81 -13.43 7.83 -1.45
C PRO A 81 -12.92 7.04 -2.67
N THR A 82 -13.79 6.21 -3.23
CA THR A 82 -13.46 5.42 -4.42
C THR A 82 -13.13 6.32 -5.60
N ILE A 83 -12.10 5.94 -6.36
CA ILE A 83 -11.72 6.56 -7.62
C ILE A 83 -11.86 5.55 -8.76
N SER A 84 -11.95 6.04 -9.99
CA SER A 84 -11.93 5.19 -11.17
C SER A 84 -10.50 4.71 -11.47
N ILE A 85 -10.39 3.63 -12.25
CA ILE A 85 -9.08 3.15 -12.75
C ILE A 85 -8.42 4.21 -13.67
N ASP A 86 -9.22 4.98 -14.39
CA ASP A 86 -8.74 6.06 -15.24
C ASP A 86 -8.14 7.21 -14.43
N ASP A 87 -8.66 7.48 -13.24
CA ASP A 87 -8.08 8.47 -12.34
C ASP A 87 -6.76 7.99 -11.75
N PHE A 88 -6.67 6.72 -11.39
CA PHE A 88 -5.41 6.12 -10.95
C PHE A 88 -4.37 6.09 -12.07
N ALA A 89 -4.78 5.80 -13.31
CA ALA A 89 -3.88 5.74 -14.48
C ALA A 89 -3.23 7.10 -14.81
N LYS A 90 -3.77 8.21 -14.33
CA LYS A 90 -3.17 9.56 -14.46
C LYS A 90 -1.91 9.71 -13.62
N ILE A 91 -1.72 8.87 -12.59
CA ILE A 91 -0.54 8.89 -11.75
C ILE A 91 0.52 7.97 -12.37
N ASP A 92 1.73 8.51 -12.60
CA ASP A 92 2.85 7.70 -13.08
C ASP A 92 3.77 7.33 -11.90
N LEU A 93 3.59 6.10 -11.40
CA LEU A 93 4.41 5.53 -10.35
C LEU A 93 5.55 4.73 -10.99
N ARG A 94 6.79 5.03 -10.60
CA ARG A 94 8.00 4.38 -11.12
C ARG A 94 8.87 3.84 -10.00
N ILE A 95 9.55 2.72 -10.29
CA ILE A 95 10.67 2.27 -9.47
C ILE A 95 11.86 3.20 -9.73
N ALA A 96 12.44 3.72 -8.68
CA ALA A 96 13.62 4.57 -8.72
C ALA A 96 14.72 3.98 -7.86
N LYS A 97 15.97 4.08 -8.31
CA LYS A 97 17.15 3.73 -7.52
C LYS A 97 17.72 4.99 -6.87
N ILE A 98 17.96 4.95 -5.58
CA ILE A 98 18.63 6.02 -4.86
C ILE A 98 20.13 5.90 -5.15
N VAL A 99 20.65 6.80 -5.97
CA VAL A 99 22.07 6.82 -6.38
C VAL A 99 22.91 7.57 -5.34
N ASN A 100 22.37 8.66 -4.82
CA ASN A 100 23.00 9.46 -3.77
C ASN A 100 21.94 9.98 -2.79
N CYS A 101 22.35 10.17 -1.55
CA CYS A 101 21.51 10.73 -0.48
C CYS A 101 22.37 11.66 0.38
N GLU A 102 21.90 12.88 0.60
CA GLU A 102 22.62 13.91 1.34
C GLU A 102 21.69 14.63 2.32
N PRO A 103 22.17 14.97 3.52
CA PRO A 103 21.44 15.86 4.42
C PRO A 103 21.33 17.26 3.79
N VAL A 104 20.23 17.93 4.07
CA VAL A 104 19.99 19.29 3.56
C VAL A 104 20.46 20.30 4.60
N GLU A 105 21.42 21.15 4.25
CA GLU A 105 21.88 22.21 5.14
C GLU A 105 20.73 23.15 5.54
N GLY A 106 20.58 23.37 6.84
CA GLY A 106 19.50 24.21 7.39
C GLY A 106 18.15 23.49 7.51
N SER A 107 18.10 22.17 7.35
CA SER A 107 16.91 21.35 7.65
C SER A 107 17.32 20.06 8.37
N VAL A 108 16.70 19.83 9.52
CA VAL A 108 16.88 18.57 10.30
C VAL A 108 15.93 17.45 9.86
N LYS A 109 14.99 17.75 8.96
CA LYS A 109 13.95 16.80 8.55
C LYS A 109 14.12 16.28 7.12
N LEU A 110 14.87 17.02 6.27
CA LEU A 110 14.95 16.75 4.86
C LEU A 110 16.24 16.04 4.47
N LEU A 111 16.10 15.02 3.64
CA LEU A 111 17.18 14.45 2.84
C LEU A 111 16.99 14.81 1.37
N ARG A 112 18.09 15.11 0.68
CA ARG A 112 18.14 15.27 -0.76
C ARG A 112 18.52 13.93 -1.38
N LEU A 113 17.61 13.38 -2.15
CA LEU A 113 17.78 12.12 -2.86
C LEU A 113 18.10 12.40 -4.32
N THR A 114 19.14 11.78 -4.84
CA THR A 114 19.42 11.74 -6.29
C THR A 114 18.95 10.36 -6.79
N LEU A 115 17.96 10.37 -7.67
CA LEU A 115 17.25 9.19 -8.11
C LEU A 115 17.50 8.90 -9.59
N ASP A 116 17.80 7.64 -9.90
CA ASP A 116 17.75 7.10 -11.25
C ASP A 116 16.39 6.45 -11.49
N VAL A 117 15.66 6.95 -12.48
CA VAL A 117 14.33 6.48 -12.89
C VAL A 117 14.36 5.81 -14.26
N GLY A 118 15.55 5.51 -14.80
CA GLY A 118 15.72 4.90 -16.11
C GLY A 118 15.48 5.87 -17.29
N GLU A 119 15.47 7.19 -17.05
CA GLU A 119 15.26 8.21 -18.10
C GLU A 119 16.56 8.70 -18.75
N GLY A 120 17.71 8.14 -18.38
CA GLY A 120 19.02 8.64 -18.81
C GLY A 120 19.49 9.93 -18.12
N ARG A 121 18.72 10.44 -17.16
CA ARG A 121 19.08 11.57 -16.29
C ARG A 121 18.73 11.28 -14.85
N MET A 122 19.41 11.94 -13.93
CA MET A 122 19.11 11.87 -12.52
C MET A 122 18.04 12.91 -12.14
N ARG A 123 17.17 12.55 -11.19
CA ARG A 123 16.20 13.48 -10.59
C ARG A 123 16.59 13.79 -9.15
N ASN A 124 16.43 15.06 -8.76
CA ASN A 124 16.58 15.46 -7.36
C ASN A 124 15.20 15.50 -6.68
N VAL A 125 15.09 14.84 -5.53
CA VAL A 125 13.86 14.80 -4.75
C VAL A 125 14.20 15.09 -3.29
N PHE A 126 13.44 16.00 -2.67
CA PHE A 126 13.56 16.28 -1.24
C PHE A 126 12.48 15.50 -0.48
N SER A 127 12.90 14.73 0.52
CA SER A 127 12.01 13.89 1.32
C SER A 127 12.21 14.12 2.81
N GLY A 128 11.11 14.19 3.57
CA GLY A 128 11.09 14.47 5.02
C GLY A 128 11.38 13.24 5.88
N ILE A 129 12.39 12.46 5.55
CA ILE A 129 12.68 11.15 6.17
C ILE A 129 13.95 11.11 7.02
N ALA A 130 14.60 12.25 7.21
CA ALA A 130 15.87 12.34 7.94
C ALA A 130 15.77 11.91 9.42
N SER A 131 14.57 11.87 9.99
CA SER A 131 14.35 11.40 11.36
C SER A 131 14.48 9.89 11.53
N MET A 132 14.31 9.12 10.44
CA MET A 132 14.26 7.66 10.48
C MET A 132 15.37 6.97 9.70
N TYR A 133 16.03 7.68 8.78
CA TYR A 133 17.00 7.08 7.87
C TYR A 133 18.29 7.87 7.85
N GLN A 134 19.41 7.14 7.91
CA GLN A 134 20.71 7.71 7.61
C GLN A 134 20.94 7.68 6.09
N PRO A 135 21.65 8.68 5.53
CA PRO A 135 21.94 8.73 4.09
C PRO A 135 22.56 7.45 3.54
N GLU A 136 23.44 6.82 4.30
CA GLU A 136 24.19 5.63 3.91
C GLU A 136 23.29 4.41 3.74
N ASP A 137 22.20 4.30 4.53
CA ASP A 137 21.25 3.19 4.48
C ASP A 137 20.37 3.20 3.23
N LEU A 138 20.25 4.38 2.62
CA LEU A 138 19.38 4.61 1.48
C LEU A 138 20.11 4.46 0.14
N ILE A 139 21.41 4.71 0.10
CA ILE A 139 22.18 4.64 -1.14
C ILE A 139 22.14 3.20 -1.70
N GLY A 140 21.83 3.09 -2.98
CA GLY A 140 21.70 1.81 -3.68
C GLY A 140 20.35 1.13 -3.54
N GLN A 141 19.48 1.59 -2.64
CA GLN A 141 18.13 1.03 -2.44
C GLN A 141 17.18 1.44 -3.57
N LEU A 142 16.20 0.57 -3.81
CA LEU A 142 15.08 0.87 -4.70
C LEU A 142 13.91 1.43 -3.88
N THR A 143 13.19 2.37 -4.48
CA THR A 143 11.99 2.98 -3.89
C THR A 143 10.94 3.26 -4.96
N VAL A 144 9.76 3.68 -4.53
CA VAL A 144 8.66 4.08 -5.41
C VAL A 144 8.60 5.60 -5.49
N LEU A 145 8.55 6.12 -6.72
CA LEU A 145 8.49 7.54 -7.02
C LEU A 145 7.23 7.87 -7.80
N VAL A 146 6.53 8.95 -7.43
CA VAL A 146 5.55 9.62 -8.30
C VAL A 146 6.33 10.48 -9.28
N ALA A 147 6.39 10.03 -10.55
CA ALA A 147 7.30 10.59 -11.55
C ALA A 147 6.72 11.77 -12.34
N ASN A 148 5.38 11.86 -12.43
CA ASN A 148 4.70 12.89 -13.23
C ASN A 148 4.19 14.09 -12.43
N LEU A 149 4.71 14.30 -11.22
CA LEU A 149 4.44 15.54 -10.49
C LEU A 149 5.20 16.71 -11.10
N ALA A 150 4.55 17.87 -11.12
CA ALA A 150 5.20 19.11 -11.52
C ALA A 150 6.37 19.43 -10.58
N PRO A 151 7.52 19.88 -11.10
CA PRO A 151 8.66 20.25 -10.27
C PRO A 151 8.29 21.34 -9.26
N ARG A 152 8.61 21.09 -7.99
CA ARG A 152 8.31 22.00 -6.89
C ARG A 152 9.58 22.77 -6.47
N LYS A 153 9.53 24.08 -6.55
CA LYS A 153 10.58 24.94 -6.00
C LYS A 153 10.49 24.95 -4.46
N MET A 154 11.58 24.64 -3.81
CA MET A 154 11.74 24.68 -2.36
C MET A 154 12.88 25.62 -2.00
N LYS A 155 13.03 25.97 -0.71
CA LYS A 155 14.13 26.80 -0.21
C LYS A 155 15.52 26.25 -0.58
N PHE A 156 15.62 24.93 -0.68
CA PHE A 156 16.88 24.20 -0.85
C PHE A 156 17.13 23.71 -2.29
N GLY A 157 16.21 24.00 -3.21
CA GLY A 157 16.31 23.55 -4.61
C GLY A 157 14.99 23.16 -5.22
N VAL A 158 15.03 22.41 -6.33
CA VAL A 158 13.84 21.92 -7.03
C VAL A 158 13.68 20.44 -6.76
N SER A 159 12.47 20.03 -6.31
CA SER A 159 12.07 18.63 -6.19
C SER A 159 11.33 18.19 -7.45
N GLU A 160 11.81 17.14 -8.10
CA GLU A 160 11.30 16.65 -9.39
C GLU A 160 10.46 15.36 -9.27
N GLY A 161 9.74 15.24 -8.18
CA GLY A 161 8.88 14.09 -7.88
C GLY A 161 8.66 13.94 -6.38
N MET A 162 8.04 12.84 -5.99
CA MET A 162 7.76 12.50 -4.60
C MET A 162 8.02 11.01 -4.35
N VAL A 163 8.88 10.70 -3.39
CA VAL A 163 9.09 9.33 -2.91
C VAL A 163 7.93 8.95 -2.00
N LEU A 164 7.37 7.77 -2.21
CA LEU A 164 6.29 7.25 -1.41
C LEU A 164 6.82 6.62 -0.12
N ALA A 165 6.21 7.01 0.97
CA ALA A 165 6.44 6.42 2.28
C ALA A 165 5.11 6.27 3.02
N ALA A 166 5.00 5.24 3.83
CA ALA A 166 3.88 5.04 4.74
C ALA A 166 4.20 5.64 6.11
N SER A 167 3.22 6.28 6.73
CA SER A 167 3.29 6.77 8.10
C SER A 167 1.91 6.64 8.76
N HIS A 168 1.88 6.64 10.08
CA HIS A 168 0.62 6.73 10.81
C HIS A 168 0.06 8.16 10.72
N ALA A 169 -1.27 8.32 10.70
CA ALA A 169 -1.92 9.62 10.63
C ALA A 169 -1.57 10.52 11.83
N ASP A 170 -1.44 9.92 13.02
CA ASP A 170 -0.96 10.59 14.21
C ASP A 170 0.52 10.27 14.43
N GLU A 171 1.40 11.13 13.92
CA GLU A 171 2.85 11.02 14.08
C GLU A 171 3.32 11.10 15.54
N LYS A 172 2.48 11.62 16.44
CA LYS A 172 2.82 11.73 17.87
C LYS A 172 2.51 10.44 18.63
N ALA A 173 1.44 9.76 18.23
CA ALA A 173 1.04 8.49 18.84
C ALA A 173 1.94 7.34 18.35
N GLU A 174 2.18 7.27 17.05
CA GLU A 174 3.03 6.26 16.44
C GLU A 174 4.04 6.92 15.47
N PRO A 175 5.19 7.35 15.97
CA PRO A 175 6.21 7.93 15.13
C PRO A 175 6.86 6.88 14.24
N GLY A 176 6.89 7.14 12.94
CA GLY A 176 7.52 6.26 11.96
C GLY A 176 7.21 6.67 10.54
N ILE A 177 8.22 6.61 9.68
CA ILE A 177 8.09 6.85 8.24
C ILE A 177 8.76 5.68 7.54
N TYR A 178 8.02 4.95 6.71
CA TYR A 178 8.47 3.70 6.08
C TYR A 178 8.49 3.88 4.57
N ILE A 179 9.68 3.93 3.98
CA ILE A 179 9.84 4.02 2.53
C ILE A 179 9.37 2.72 1.88
N LEU A 180 8.58 2.85 0.83
CA LEU A 180 8.12 1.70 0.06
C LEU A 180 9.28 1.14 -0.78
N LYS A 181 9.55 -0.16 -0.63
CA LYS A 181 10.57 -0.89 -1.39
C LYS A 181 9.90 -1.93 -2.27
N PRO A 182 10.30 -2.08 -3.54
CA PRO A 182 9.79 -3.15 -4.39
C PRO A 182 10.40 -4.50 -3.98
N TRP A 183 9.76 -5.58 -4.42
CA TRP A 183 10.30 -6.94 -4.28
C TRP A 183 11.59 -7.12 -5.10
N PRO A 184 12.52 -8.01 -4.69
CA PRO A 184 13.74 -8.30 -5.44
C PRO A 184 13.47 -8.69 -6.90
N GLY A 185 14.25 -8.12 -7.82
CA GLY A 185 14.09 -8.28 -9.27
C GLY A 185 13.50 -7.05 -9.99
N ALA A 186 12.93 -6.10 -9.24
CA ALA A 186 12.51 -4.83 -9.83
C ALA A 186 13.72 -4.01 -10.30
N GLN A 187 13.53 -3.22 -11.36
CA GLN A 187 14.56 -2.38 -11.95
C GLN A 187 14.10 -0.92 -12.04
N PRO A 188 15.03 0.04 -11.99
CA PRO A 188 14.70 1.46 -12.20
C PRO A 188 13.95 1.68 -13.51
N GLY A 189 12.94 2.54 -13.48
CA GLY A 189 12.11 2.85 -14.64
C GLY A 189 10.88 1.98 -14.82
N MET A 190 10.78 0.82 -14.17
CA MET A 190 9.57 0.01 -14.21
C MET A 190 8.37 0.79 -13.68
N ARG A 191 7.26 0.77 -14.43
CA ARG A 191 6.00 1.39 -14.02
C ARG A 191 5.23 0.46 -13.09
N ILE A 192 4.55 1.04 -12.11
CA ILE A 192 3.61 0.36 -11.23
C ILE A 192 2.20 0.57 -11.79
N HIS A 193 1.45 -0.52 -11.91
CA HIS A 193 0.09 -0.56 -12.45
C HIS A 193 -0.91 -0.98 -11.39
#